data_2112fab76fa30fc6c1185b9391e34705
#
_entry.id   2112fab76fa30fc6c1185b9391e34705
#
_cell.length_a   1.000
_cell.length_b   1.000
_cell.length_c   1.000
_cell.angle_alpha   90.00
_cell.angle_beta   90.00
_cell.angle_gamma   90.00
#
_symmetry.space_group_name_H-M   'P 1'
#
loop_
_entity.id
_entity.type
_entity.pdbx_description
1 polymer ?
#
loop_
_entity_poly.entity_id
_entity_poly.type
_entity_poly.pdbx_seq_one_letter_code
_entity_poly.pdbx_strand_id
1 'polypeptide(L)'
;MVVKKGIVFMWRLYFEICDFLAGLIPNRKLREKIRREDLYDYRKKYNALRCALPQAEFKHVRVIKGGWNIGFIVDDKYVCKIRKHYDREIPTEKIMREKRITDAFAKIVPLKILKIDILNAGGYTFYKYNFIPGKNLNRMHMRTILKYKDRWGKQLAGFINAMHNSDPAEIANLKTDEGDGWNHNDICNNIIVDKKTMKIVGLIDWEYAGWGKLETEFNNCVRFSKKIKKSGIGDVIKREYDKLQCQA
;
A
#
# COMPACT_ATOMS: atom_id res chain seq x y z
N MET A 1 13.12 -17.81 -23.49
CA MET A 1 13.76 -16.51 -23.13
C MET A 1 13.30 -15.32 -23.99
N VAL A 2 12.42 -15.51 -24.99
CA VAL A 2 11.96 -14.48 -25.94
C VAL A 2 10.71 -13.70 -25.48
N VAL A 3 9.89 -14.29 -24.59
CA VAL A 3 8.61 -13.69 -24.16
C VAL A 3 8.77 -12.44 -23.25
N LYS A 4 9.93 -12.27 -22.60
CA LYS A 4 10.13 -11.19 -21.60
C LYS A 4 10.45 -9.81 -22.21
N LYS A 5 11.04 -9.75 -23.40
CA LYS A 5 11.25 -8.46 -24.10
C LYS A 5 9.97 -7.87 -24.68
N GLY A 6 8.99 -8.72 -24.99
CA GLY A 6 7.70 -8.29 -25.54
C GLY A 6 6.84 -7.46 -24.60
N ILE A 7 6.90 -7.68 -23.27
CA ILE A 7 6.02 -6.97 -22.31
C ILE A 7 6.44 -5.51 -22.13
N VAL A 8 7.75 -5.21 -22.07
CA VAL A 8 8.24 -3.82 -21.98
C VAL A 8 7.96 -3.07 -23.29
N PHE A 9 8.10 -3.77 -24.42
CA PHE A 9 7.77 -3.25 -25.74
C PHE A 9 6.26 -2.99 -25.88
N MET A 10 5.40 -3.89 -25.41
CA MET A 10 3.95 -3.70 -25.41
C MET A 10 3.49 -2.49 -24.59
N TRP A 11 4.08 -2.23 -23.42
CA TRP A 11 3.76 -1.05 -22.63
C TRP A 11 4.17 0.26 -23.33
N ARG A 12 5.33 0.28 -23.97
CA ARG A 12 5.79 1.42 -24.77
C ARG A 12 4.85 1.67 -25.94
N LEU A 13 4.51 0.62 -26.69
CA LEU A 13 3.57 0.68 -27.80
C LEU A 13 2.17 1.11 -27.34
N TYR A 14 1.69 0.59 -26.21
CA TYR A 14 0.42 1.00 -25.60
C TYR A 14 0.38 2.50 -25.30
N PHE A 15 1.43 3.05 -24.69
CA PHE A 15 1.51 4.49 -24.41
C PHE A 15 1.59 5.32 -25.68
N GLU A 16 2.33 4.88 -26.69
CA GLU A 16 2.41 5.57 -27.97
C GLU A 16 1.07 5.56 -28.72
N ILE A 17 0.37 4.42 -28.74
CA ILE A 17 -0.98 4.31 -29.31
C ILE A 17 -1.98 5.19 -28.53
N CYS A 18 -1.96 5.17 -27.22
CA CYS A 18 -2.87 5.99 -26.43
C CYS A 18 -2.59 7.50 -26.59
N ASP A 19 -1.33 7.92 -26.71
CA ASP A 19 -0.98 9.31 -26.97
C ASP A 19 -1.43 9.75 -28.38
N PHE A 20 -1.27 8.88 -29.38
CA PHE A 20 -1.79 9.09 -30.71
C PHE A 20 -3.32 9.20 -30.70
N LEU A 21 -4.03 8.25 -30.07
CA LEU A 21 -5.50 8.26 -29.96
C LEU A 21 -6.00 9.49 -29.19
N ALA A 22 -5.30 9.89 -28.11
CA ALA A 22 -5.61 11.13 -27.41
C ALA A 22 -5.44 12.36 -28.32
N GLY A 23 -4.48 12.32 -29.24
CA GLY A 23 -4.27 13.35 -30.27
C GLY A 23 -5.47 13.54 -31.20
N LEU A 24 -6.24 12.50 -31.45
CA LEU A 24 -7.43 12.53 -32.30
C LEU A 24 -8.67 13.13 -31.61
N ILE A 25 -8.62 13.41 -30.31
CA ILE A 25 -9.75 13.98 -29.57
C ILE A 25 -9.84 15.49 -29.90
N PRO A 26 -10.94 15.95 -30.53
CA PRO A 26 -11.08 17.34 -30.94
C PRO A 26 -11.13 18.31 -29.74
N ASN A 27 -11.72 17.88 -28.63
CA ASN A 27 -11.84 18.71 -27.43
C ASN A 27 -10.49 18.82 -26.71
N ARG A 28 -9.88 20.02 -26.82
CA ARG A 28 -8.57 20.34 -26.24
C ARG A 28 -8.51 20.05 -24.72
N LYS A 29 -9.54 20.46 -23.97
CA LYS A 29 -9.59 20.25 -22.51
C LYS A 29 -9.63 18.75 -22.15
N LEU A 30 -10.43 17.96 -22.87
CA LEU A 30 -10.54 16.53 -22.67
C LEU A 30 -9.23 15.81 -23.06
N ARG A 31 -8.64 16.21 -24.21
CA ARG A 31 -7.35 15.72 -24.67
C ARG A 31 -6.23 16.00 -23.67
N GLU A 32 -6.15 17.23 -23.18
CA GLU A 32 -5.15 17.60 -22.16
C GLU A 32 -5.41 16.89 -20.84
N LYS A 33 -6.67 16.69 -20.45
CA LYS A 33 -7.01 15.92 -19.25
C LYS A 33 -6.55 14.47 -19.37
N ILE A 34 -6.82 13.82 -20.48
CA ILE A 34 -6.38 12.43 -20.74
C ILE A 34 -4.85 12.35 -20.78
N ARG A 35 -4.17 13.31 -21.45
CA ARG A 35 -2.72 13.37 -21.52
C ARG A 35 -2.07 13.65 -20.17
N ARG A 36 -2.63 14.54 -19.37
CA ARG A 36 -2.11 14.91 -18.04
C ARG A 36 -2.41 13.84 -16.99
N GLU A 37 -3.62 13.27 -17.01
CA GLU A 37 -4.06 12.36 -15.94
C GLU A 37 -3.57 10.93 -16.10
N ASP A 38 -3.35 10.42 -17.33
CA ASP A 38 -3.12 8.99 -17.51
C ASP A 38 -1.84 8.57 -18.26
N LEU A 39 -1.29 9.37 -19.17
CA LEU A 39 -0.32 8.84 -20.12
C LEU A 39 1.03 9.55 -20.12
N TYR A 40 1.04 10.86 -20.28
CA TYR A 40 2.28 11.63 -20.45
C TYR A 40 3.12 11.63 -19.18
N ASP A 41 2.45 11.69 -18.04
CA ASP A 41 3.05 11.68 -16.72
C ASP A 41 3.65 10.30 -16.36
N TYR A 42 3.03 9.21 -16.81
CA TYR A 42 3.55 7.85 -16.62
C TYR A 42 4.93 7.65 -17.23
N ARG A 43 5.14 8.12 -18.46
CA ARG A 43 6.43 7.95 -19.14
C ARG A 43 7.55 8.71 -18.44
N LYS A 44 7.27 9.95 -18.02
CA LYS A 44 8.23 10.76 -17.25
C LYS A 44 8.56 10.10 -15.91
N LYS A 45 7.53 9.70 -15.16
CA LYS A 45 7.67 9.02 -13.87
C LYS A 45 8.41 7.69 -14.01
N TYR A 46 8.12 6.91 -15.04
CA TYR A 46 8.82 5.66 -15.33
C TYR A 46 10.31 5.89 -15.66
N ASN A 47 10.61 6.90 -16.46
CA ASN A 47 12.01 7.23 -16.78
C ASN A 47 12.75 7.72 -15.53
N ALA A 48 12.14 8.59 -14.74
CA ALA A 48 12.70 9.03 -13.47
C ALA A 48 12.92 7.85 -12.51
N LEU A 49 11.98 6.92 -12.43
CA LEU A 49 12.12 5.71 -11.62
C LEU A 49 13.32 4.86 -12.04
N ARG A 50 13.58 4.72 -13.35
CA ARG A 50 14.76 4.01 -13.85
C ARG A 50 16.08 4.67 -13.41
N CYS A 51 16.11 6.00 -13.39
CA CYS A 51 17.26 6.73 -12.86
C CYS A 51 17.42 6.57 -11.35
N ALA A 52 16.28 6.50 -10.62
CA ALA A 52 16.27 6.35 -9.16
C ALA A 52 16.66 4.94 -8.69
N LEU A 53 16.56 3.92 -9.56
CA LEU A 53 16.83 2.51 -9.26
C LEU A 53 17.83 1.90 -10.25
N PRO A 54 19.07 2.41 -10.35
CA PRO A 54 20.06 1.94 -11.32
C PRO A 54 20.42 0.46 -11.14
N GLN A 55 20.26 -0.09 -9.92
CA GLN A 55 20.52 -1.49 -9.59
C GLN A 55 19.40 -2.46 -10.03
N ALA A 56 18.23 -1.96 -10.45
CA ALA A 56 17.14 -2.80 -10.90
C ALA A 56 17.27 -3.11 -12.41
N GLU A 57 16.96 -4.34 -12.78
CA GLU A 57 17.09 -4.78 -14.17
C GLU A 57 15.90 -4.35 -15.04
N PHE A 58 14.79 -3.97 -14.43
CA PHE A 58 13.53 -3.60 -15.10
C PHE A 58 13.07 -4.63 -16.14
N LYS A 59 13.31 -5.91 -15.88
CA LYS A 59 12.85 -7.04 -16.73
C LYS A 59 11.34 -7.18 -16.70
N HIS A 60 10.74 -6.93 -15.51
CA HIS A 60 9.32 -6.97 -15.29
C HIS A 60 8.85 -5.73 -14.52
N VAL A 61 7.98 -4.95 -15.14
CA VAL A 61 7.34 -3.82 -14.46
C VAL A 61 5.84 -3.96 -14.56
N ARG A 62 5.18 -3.98 -13.40
CA ARG A 62 3.72 -3.95 -13.29
C ARG A 62 3.28 -2.63 -12.68
N VAL A 63 2.25 -2.02 -13.24
CA VAL A 63 1.70 -0.77 -12.74
C VAL A 63 0.45 -1.06 -11.92
N ILE A 64 0.39 -0.48 -10.72
CA ILE A 64 -0.78 -0.52 -9.84
C ILE A 64 -1.37 0.90 -9.80
N LYS A 65 -2.61 1.02 -10.23
CA LYS A 65 -3.37 2.28 -10.09
C LYS A 65 -4.05 2.28 -8.74
N GLY A 66 -3.55 3.08 -7.80
CA GLY A 66 -4.25 3.39 -6.54
C GLY A 66 -5.19 4.59 -6.69
N GLY A 67 -5.88 5.00 -5.63
CA GLY A 67 -6.68 6.21 -5.58
C GLY A 67 -5.83 7.46 -5.83
N TRP A 68 -4.81 7.66 -5.01
CA TRP A 68 -3.94 8.84 -4.99
C TRP A 68 -2.55 8.62 -5.58
N ASN A 69 -2.09 7.37 -5.60
CA ASN A 69 -0.74 7.00 -6.00
C ASN A 69 -0.72 6.09 -7.23
N ILE A 70 0.38 6.13 -7.96
CA ILE A 70 0.77 5.14 -8.94
C ILE A 70 1.82 4.27 -8.27
N GLY A 71 1.65 2.96 -8.33
CA GLY A 71 2.65 2.00 -7.88
C GLY A 71 3.31 1.30 -9.06
N PHE A 72 4.63 1.21 -9.02
CA PHE A 72 5.41 0.39 -9.94
C PHE A 72 5.96 -0.80 -9.15
N ILE A 73 5.60 -2.03 -9.55
CA ILE A 73 6.26 -3.23 -9.05
C ILE A 73 7.36 -3.57 -10.04
N VAL A 74 8.60 -3.48 -9.59
CA VAL A 74 9.80 -3.71 -10.41
C VAL A 74 10.40 -5.05 -10.05
N ASP A 75 10.50 -5.94 -11.03
CA ASP A 75 11.14 -7.27 -10.98
C ASP A 75 10.63 -8.18 -9.86
N ASP A 76 9.39 -7.96 -9.37
CA ASP A 76 8.84 -8.62 -8.19
C ASP A 76 9.73 -8.49 -6.92
N LYS A 77 10.61 -7.48 -6.92
CA LYS A 77 11.53 -7.17 -5.82
C LYS A 77 11.16 -5.89 -5.09
N TYR A 78 10.76 -4.85 -5.84
CA TYR A 78 10.49 -3.53 -5.29
C TYR A 78 9.09 -3.05 -5.66
N VAL A 79 8.48 -2.31 -4.74
CA VAL A 79 7.31 -1.48 -5.01
C VAL A 79 7.74 -0.02 -4.87
N CYS A 80 7.48 0.78 -5.89
CA CYS A 80 7.75 2.20 -5.88
C CYS A 80 6.45 2.95 -6.08
N LYS A 81 6.04 3.71 -5.08
CA LYS A 81 4.85 4.57 -5.14
C LYS A 81 5.23 6.00 -5.47
N ILE A 82 4.43 6.66 -6.28
CA ILE A 82 4.53 8.08 -6.59
C ILE A 82 3.13 8.69 -6.70
N ARG A 83 2.98 9.97 -6.35
CA ARG A 83 1.71 10.70 -6.53
C ARG A 83 1.29 10.76 -7.99
N LYS A 84 -0.02 10.68 -8.24
CA LYS A 84 -0.60 10.80 -9.58
C LYS A 84 -0.45 12.22 -10.15
N HIS A 85 -0.72 13.23 -9.33
CA HIS A 85 -0.77 14.62 -9.77
C HIS A 85 0.41 15.40 -9.22
N TYR A 86 1.04 16.21 -10.09
CA TYR A 86 2.22 17.02 -9.79
C TYR A 86 1.94 18.12 -8.77
N ASP A 87 0.73 18.66 -8.80
CA ASP A 87 0.25 19.75 -7.96
C ASP A 87 -0.14 19.33 -6.54
N ARG A 88 -0.08 18.04 -6.26
CA ARG A 88 -0.38 17.44 -4.95
C ARG A 88 0.75 16.54 -4.49
N GLU A 89 1.95 17.08 -4.43
CA GLU A 89 3.05 16.37 -3.77
C GLU A 89 2.62 16.02 -2.34
N ILE A 90 2.88 14.80 -1.93
CA ILE A 90 2.76 14.48 -0.52
C ILE A 90 3.84 15.29 0.16
N PRO A 91 3.51 16.12 1.18
CA PRO A 91 4.53 16.76 1.97
C PRO A 91 5.54 15.72 2.42
N THR A 92 6.82 16.01 2.23
CA THR A 92 7.94 15.13 2.63
C THR A 92 7.77 14.67 4.08
N GLU A 93 7.20 15.52 4.92
CA GLU A 93 6.86 15.23 6.32
C GLU A 93 5.91 14.03 6.50
N LYS A 94 4.88 13.92 5.66
CA LYS A 94 3.97 12.74 5.71
C LYS A 94 4.70 11.46 5.38
N ILE A 95 5.59 11.53 4.39
CA ILE A 95 6.42 10.40 4.00
C ILE A 95 7.35 9.99 5.14
N MET A 96 8.02 10.97 5.70
CA MET A 96 8.94 10.75 6.82
C MET A 96 8.21 10.21 8.04
N ARG A 97 6.98 10.68 8.28
CA ARG A 97 6.14 10.16 9.35
C ARG A 97 5.76 8.70 9.11
N GLU A 98 5.27 8.33 7.92
CA GLU A 98 4.97 6.94 7.56
C GLU A 98 6.21 6.06 7.71
N LYS A 99 7.37 6.52 7.21
CA LYS A 99 8.64 5.81 7.36
C LYS A 99 9.02 5.58 8.83
N ARG A 100 8.95 6.60 9.68
CA ARG A 100 9.28 6.46 11.11
C ARG A 100 8.38 5.44 11.80
N ILE A 101 7.08 5.48 11.53
CA ILE A 101 6.10 4.54 12.09
C ILE A 101 6.40 3.12 11.62
N THR A 102 6.62 2.91 10.31
CA THR A 102 6.92 1.58 9.78
C THR A 102 8.25 1.02 10.29
N ASP A 103 9.29 1.84 10.42
CA ASP A 103 10.59 1.43 10.94
C ASP A 103 10.49 1.02 12.44
N ALA A 104 9.68 1.72 13.23
CA ALA A 104 9.44 1.40 14.62
C ALA A 104 8.70 0.05 14.77
N PHE A 105 7.60 -0.11 14.06
CA PHE A 105 6.78 -1.32 14.17
C PHE A 105 7.37 -2.55 13.49
N ALA A 106 8.27 -2.40 12.52
CA ALA A 106 8.96 -3.53 11.89
C ALA A 106 9.78 -4.38 12.87
N LYS A 107 10.14 -3.83 14.03
CA LYS A 107 10.89 -4.54 15.09
C LYS A 107 9.98 -5.24 16.11
N ILE A 108 8.70 -4.87 16.16
CA ILE A 108 7.78 -5.23 17.25
C ILE A 108 6.79 -6.30 16.81
N VAL A 109 6.29 -6.21 15.57
CA VAL A 109 5.19 -7.06 15.13
C VAL A 109 5.66 -8.23 14.28
N PRO A 110 4.98 -9.41 14.38
CA PRO A 110 5.41 -10.64 13.70
C PRO A 110 5.01 -10.68 12.21
N LEU A 111 4.76 -9.54 11.58
CA LEU A 111 4.42 -9.41 10.16
C LEU A 111 5.51 -8.63 9.42
N LYS A 112 5.67 -8.92 8.12
CA LYS A 112 6.52 -8.08 7.28
C LYS A 112 5.89 -6.72 7.11
N ILE A 113 6.49 -5.74 7.75
CA ILE A 113 6.18 -4.33 7.57
C ILE A 113 7.12 -3.73 6.54
N LEU A 114 6.65 -2.70 5.86
CA LEU A 114 7.40 -2.02 4.83
C LEU A 114 8.59 -1.27 5.44
N LYS A 115 9.79 -1.55 4.96
CA LYS A 115 10.93 -0.65 5.16
C LYS A 115 10.92 0.35 4.00
N ILE A 116 10.58 1.59 4.29
CA ILE A 116 10.43 2.64 3.28
C ILE A 116 11.78 3.32 3.05
N ASP A 117 12.23 3.32 1.79
CA ASP A 117 13.31 4.17 1.30
C ASP A 117 12.71 5.29 0.45
N ILE A 118 13.25 6.49 0.57
CA ILE A 118 12.84 7.65 -0.25
C ILE A 118 13.87 7.81 -1.37
N LEU A 119 13.37 7.88 -2.59
CA LEU A 119 14.18 8.06 -3.79
C LEU A 119 13.75 9.33 -4.51
N ASN A 120 14.71 10.15 -4.93
CA ASN A 120 14.46 11.37 -5.71
C ASN A 120 15.16 11.26 -7.06
N ALA A 121 14.41 11.47 -8.15
CA ALA A 121 14.96 11.55 -9.49
C ALA A 121 14.03 12.30 -10.44
N GLY A 122 14.58 13.08 -11.35
CA GLY A 122 13.82 13.78 -12.39
C GLY A 122 12.74 14.74 -11.87
N GLY A 123 12.95 15.31 -10.68
CA GLY A 123 11.96 16.17 -10.02
C GLY A 123 10.83 15.40 -9.32
N TYR A 124 10.94 14.08 -9.18
CA TYR A 124 9.94 13.25 -8.52
C TYR A 124 10.47 12.61 -7.26
N THR A 125 9.60 12.46 -6.26
CA THR A 125 9.86 11.72 -5.03
C THR A 125 9.11 10.40 -5.06
N PHE A 126 9.83 9.29 -4.87
CA PHE A 126 9.27 7.94 -4.82
C PHE A 126 9.44 7.36 -3.43
N TYR A 127 8.43 6.57 -3.01
CA TYR A 127 8.57 5.63 -1.90
C TYR A 127 8.94 4.28 -2.44
N LYS A 128 10.07 3.76 -2.05
CA LYS A 128 10.45 2.39 -2.37
C LYS A 128 10.34 1.50 -1.15
N TYR A 129 9.80 0.31 -1.33
CA TYR A 129 9.84 -0.76 -0.34
C TYR A 129 9.92 -2.13 -1.02
N ASN A 130 10.33 -3.14 -0.27
CA ASN A 130 10.43 -4.49 -0.81
C ASN A 130 9.05 -5.05 -1.12
N PHE A 131 8.93 -5.72 -2.26
CA PHE A 131 7.69 -6.40 -2.65
C PHE A 131 7.40 -7.57 -1.69
N ILE A 132 6.20 -7.62 -1.15
CA ILE A 132 5.72 -8.74 -0.31
C ILE A 132 4.92 -9.68 -1.23
N PRO A 133 5.42 -10.88 -1.51
CA PRO A 133 4.69 -11.85 -2.34
C PRO A 133 3.39 -12.27 -1.68
N GLY A 134 2.30 -12.28 -2.46
CA GLY A 134 0.99 -12.66 -1.95
C GLY A 134 -0.16 -12.04 -2.72
N LYS A 135 -1.34 -12.10 -2.13
CA LYS A 135 -2.55 -11.48 -2.66
C LYS A 135 -3.18 -10.59 -1.60
N ASN A 136 -3.52 -9.36 -1.99
CA ASN A 136 -4.25 -8.47 -1.11
C ASN A 136 -5.63 -9.04 -0.81
N LEU A 137 -6.06 -8.97 0.46
CA LEU A 137 -7.33 -9.52 0.93
C LEU A 137 -8.52 -8.98 0.14
N ASN A 138 -8.53 -7.71 -0.18
CA ASN A 138 -9.57 -7.07 -0.98
C ASN A 138 -9.77 -7.70 -2.37
N ARG A 139 -8.73 -8.34 -2.92
CA ARG A 139 -8.75 -9.01 -4.22
C ARG A 139 -9.10 -10.50 -4.12
N MET A 140 -9.38 -11.02 -2.93
CA MET A 140 -9.78 -12.41 -2.74
C MET A 140 -11.27 -12.60 -2.99
N HIS A 141 -11.68 -13.81 -3.37
CA HIS A 141 -13.10 -14.15 -3.48
C HIS A 141 -13.76 -14.17 -2.09
N MET A 142 -15.03 -13.78 -2.02
CA MET A 142 -15.80 -13.78 -0.78
C MET A 142 -15.78 -15.17 -0.11
N ARG A 143 -15.97 -16.25 -0.86
CA ARG A 143 -15.90 -17.64 -0.34
C ARG A 143 -14.59 -17.91 0.39
N THR A 144 -13.46 -17.41 -0.14
CA THR A 144 -12.15 -17.57 0.49
C THR A 144 -12.08 -16.76 1.78
N ILE A 145 -12.59 -15.53 1.77
CA ILE A 145 -12.61 -14.69 2.97
C ILE A 145 -13.43 -15.34 4.06
N LEU A 146 -14.63 -15.80 3.77
CA LEU A 146 -15.50 -16.49 4.72
C LEU A 146 -14.86 -17.77 5.29
N LYS A 147 -14.17 -18.55 4.44
CA LYS A 147 -13.48 -19.77 4.88
C LYS A 147 -12.36 -19.52 5.89
N TYR A 148 -11.62 -18.40 5.74
CA TYR A 148 -10.43 -18.12 6.53
C TYR A 148 -10.57 -16.96 7.51
N LYS A 149 -11.76 -16.32 7.62
CA LYS A 149 -11.98 -15.12 8.41
C LYS A 149 -11.59 -15.27 9.88
N ASP A 150 -11.91 -16.41 10.49
CA ASP A 150 -11.61 -16.63 11.91
C ASP A 150 -10.08 -16.71 12.15
N ARG A 151 -9.38 -17.45 11.29
CA ARG A 151 -7.91 -17.52 11.33
C ARG A 151 -7.26 -16.17 11.11
N TRP A 152 -7.71 -15.43 10.09
CA TRP A 152 -7.16 -14.12 9.78
C TRP A 152 -7.55 -13.09 10.83
N GLY A 153 -8.79 -13.14 11.33
CA GLY A 153 -9.24 -12.29 12.41
C GLY A 153 -8.38 -12.45 13.67
N LYS A 154 -8.08 -13.70 14.06
CA LYS A 154 -7.18 -14.00 15.18
C LYS A 154 -5.75 -13.46 14.94
N GLN A 155 -5.19 -13.65 13.73
CA GLN A 155 -3.87 -13.10 13.40
C GLN A 155 -3.84 -11.57 13.49
N LEU A 156 -4.90 -10.89 12.98
CA LEU A 156 -4.99 -9.44 13.01
C LEU A 156 -5.24 -8.90 14.42
N ALA A 157 -6.04 -9.57 15.21
CA ALA A 157 -6.23 -9.21 16.62
C ALA A 157 -4.91 -9.25 17.39
N GLY A 158 -4.11 -10.32 17.21
CA GLY A 158 -2.77 -10.39 17.80
C GLY A 158 -1.83 -9.30 17.31
N PHE A 159 -1.90 -8.94 16.04
CA PHE A 159 -1.14 -7.82 15.48
C PHE A 159 -1.55 -6.47 16.09
N ILE A 160 -2.85 -6.19 16.13
CA ILE A 160 -3.39 -4.95 16.71
C ILE A 160 -3.01 -4.87 18.20
N ASN A 161 -3.15 -5.98 18.92
CA ASN A 161 -2.77 -6.05 20.33
C ASN A 161 -1.27 -5.76 20.56
N ALA A 162 -0.39 -6.34 19.72
CA ALA A 162 1.04 -6.05 19.80
C ALA A 162 1.35 -4.58 19.50
N MET A 163 0.67 -3.98 18.54
CA MET A 163 0.82 -2.58 18.18
C MET A 163 0.33 -1.66 19.30
N HIS A 164 -0.82 -1.96 19.88
CA HIS A 164 -1.43 -1.19 20.97
C HIS A 164 -0.63 -1.21 22.28
N ASN A 165 -0.12 -2.39 22.64
CA ASN A 165 0.66 -2.57 23.87
C ASN A 165 2.13 -2.20 23.71
N SER A 166 2.52 -1.60 22.56
CA SER A 166 3.88 -1.14 22.33
C SER A 166 4.00 0.37 22.46
N ASP A 167 5.16 0.80 22.95
CA ASP A 167 5.49 2.21 23.07
C ASP A 167 6.90 2.50 22.51
N PRO A 168 7.03 2.53 21.18
CA PRO A 168 8.32 2.78 20.56
C PRO A 168 8.81 4.21 20.83
N ALA A 169 9.95 4.35 21.51
CA ALA A 169 10.53 5.64 21.88
C ALA A 169 10.82 6.52 20.64
N GLU A 170 11.15 5.90 19.50
CA GLU A 170 11.50 6.59 18.25
C GLU A 170 10.35 7.41 17.66
N ILE A 171 9.11 7.12 18.05
CA ILE A 171 7.90 7.79 17.58
C ILE A 171 7.06 8.39 18.71
N ALA A 172 7.58 8.43 19.93
CA ALA A 172 6.85 8.96 21.09
C ALA A 172 6.34 10.39 20.89
N ASN A 173 7.11 11.22 20.17
CA ASN A 173 6.73 12.59 19.84
C ASN A 173 5.58 12.73 18.81
N LEU A 174 5.09 11.61 18.27
CA LEU A 174 3.90 11.59 17.38
C LEU A 174 2.60 11.27 18.15
N LYS A 175 2.68 11.04 19.45
CA LYS A 175 1.52 10.87 20.32
C LYS A 175 0.77 12.19 20.50
N THR A 176 -0.54 12.08 20.69
CA THR A 176 -1.44 13.18 21.02
C THR A 176 -2.19 12.88 22.31
N ASP A 177 -2.67 13.90 23.00
CA ASP A 177 -3.36 13.77 24.29
C ASP A 177 -4.72 13.05 24.17
N GLU A 178 -5.28 12.97 22.96
CA GLU A 178 -6.59 12.38 22.69
C GLU A 178 -6.57 10.88 22.37
N GLY A 179 -5.38 10.27 22.26
CA GLY A 179 -5.21 8.87 21.87
C GLY A 179 -4.90 7.96 23.06
N ASP A 180 -5.18 6.68 22.89
CA ASP A 180 -4.87 5.61 23.84
C ASP A 180 -4.01 4.48 23.24
N GLY A 181 -3.71 4.55 21.94
CA GLY A 181 -2.87 3.56 21.28
C GLY A 181 -2.51 3.88 19.83
N TRP A 182 -1.60 3.08 19.31
CA TRP A 182 -1.17 3.16 17.92
C TRP A 182 -2.13 2.42 17.01
N ASN A 183 -2.63 3.10 15.99
CA ASN A 183 -3.59 2.59 15.02
C ASN A 183 -3.01 2.57 13.60
N HIS A 184 -3.40 1.59 12.80
CA HIS A 184 -3.12 1.58 11.35
C HIS A 184 -4.22 2.30 10.57
N ASN A 185 -5.46 2.24 11.04
CA ASN A 185 -6.66 2.90 10.48
C ASN A 185 -7.13 2.42 9.09
N ASP A 186 -6.49 1.41 8.48
CA ASP A 186 -6.95 0.81 7.21
C ASP A 186 -6.42 -0.62 7.01
N ILE A 187 -6.46 -1.45 8.06
CA ILE A 187 -5.82 -2.78 8.08
C ILE A 187 -6.35 -3.69 6.98
N CYS A 188 -7.66 -3.95 6.94
CA CYS A 188 -8.21 -5.03 6.11
C CYS A 188 -8.06 -4.80 4.60
N ASN A 189 -7.86 -3.56 4.17
CA ASN A 189 -7.59 -3.24 2.78
C ASN A 189 -6.13 -3.49 2.38
N ASN A 190 -5.24 -3.56 3.35
CA ASN A 190 -3.80 -3.46 3.17
C ASN A 190 -3.03 -4.71 3.60
N ILE A 191 -3.71 -5.78 4.02
CA ILE A 191 -3.06 -7.06 4.34
C ILE A 191 -2.76 -7.88 3.10
N ILE A 192 -1.58 -8.50 3.13
CA ILE A 192 -1.11 -9.43 2.11
C ILE A 192 -1.17 -10.85 2.66
N VAL A 193 -1.85 -11.73 1.94
CA VAL A 193 -2.03 -13.13 2.27
C VAL A 193 -1.19 -13.99 1.33
N ASP A 194 -0.38 -14.87 1.88
CA ASP A 194 0.33 -15.89 1.11
C ASP A 194 -0.65 -16.90 0.52
N LYS A 195 -0.57 -17.13 -0.79
CA LYS A 195 -1.53 -17.96 -1.52
C LYS A 195 -1.41 -19.47 -1.21
N LYS A 196 -0.25 -19.93 -0.75
CA LYS A 196 0.00 -21.36 -0.47
C LYS A 196 -0.43 -21.71 0.94
N THR A 197 -0.01 -20.90 1.90
CA THR A 197 -0.25 -21.15 3.33
C THR A 197 -1.53 -20.53 3.85
N MET A 198 -2.11 -19.60 3.10
CA MET A 198 -3.26 -18.79 3.51
C MET A 198 -3.04 -18.08 4.85
N LYS A 199 -1.78 -17.71 5.16
CA LYS A 199 -1.41 -16.88 6.31
C LYS A 199 -1.27 -15.44 5.87
N ILE A 200 -1.59 -14.51 6.75
CA ILE A 200 -1.22 -13.11 6.57
C ILE A 200 0.30 -13.02 6.72
N VAL A 201 0.96 -12.41 5.74
CA VAL A 201 2.43 -12.32 5.68
C VAL A 201 2.95 -10.89 5.65
N GLY A 202 2.07 -9.91 5.49
CA GLY A 202 2.48 -8.52 5.50
C GLY A 202 1.32 -7.55 5.58
N LEU A 203 1.64 -6.34 6.01
CA LEU A 203 0.75 -5.19 6.07
C LEU A 203 1.43 -4.02 5.35
N ILE A 204 0.68 -3.36 4.46
CA ILE A 204 1.16 -2.28 3.61
C ILE A 204 0.33 -1.01 3.83
N ASP A 205 0.83 0.14 3.33
CA ASP A 205 0.08 1.41 3.26
C ASP A 205 -0.25 2.00 4.63
N TRP A 206 0.77 2.48 5.31
CA TRP A 206 0.72 3.02 6.65
C TRP A 206 0.47 4.55 6.69
N GLU A 207 -0.01 5.14 5.58
CA GLU A 207 -0.18 6.58 5.47
C GLU A 207 -1.18 7.17 6.49
N TYR A 208 -2.13 6.35 6.96
CA TYR A 208 -3.11 6.72 8.00
C TYR A 208 -2.73 6.27 9.41
N ALA A 209 -1.62 5.55 9.55
CA ALA A 209 -1.19 5.07 10.86
C ALA A 209 -0.83 6.22 11.80
N GLY A 210 -1.13 6.07 13.07
CA GLY A 210 -0.83 7.09 14.07
C GLY A 210 -1.36 6.76 15.45
N TRP A 211 -1.06 7.64 16.39
CA TRP A 211 -1.62 7.61 17.73
C TRP A 211 -3.08 8.07 17.69
N GLY A 212 -3.97 7.37 18.33
CA GLY A 212 -5.39 7.68 18.33
C GLY A 212 -6.19 6.74 19.22
N LYS A 213 -7.52 6.87 19.19
CA LYS A 213 -8.41 5.98 19.97
C LYS A 213 -8.47 4.60 19.33
N LEU A 214 -8.34 3.56 20.15
CA LEU A 214 -8.41 2.15 19.75
C LEU A 214 -9.71 1.81 19.01
N GLU A 215 -10.83 2.36 19.48
CA GLU A 215 -12.12 2.15 18.83
C GLU A 215 -12.11 2.56 17.36
N THR A 216 -11.33 3.60 17.01
CA THR A 216 -11.18 4.07 15.64
C THR A 216 -10.56 3.01 14.74
N GLU A 217 -9.61 2.20 15.25
CA GLU A 217 -9.01 1.09 14.49
C GLU A 217 -10.08 0.08 14.06
N PHE A 218 -10.95 -0.37 14.98
CA PHE A 218 -11.99 -1.35 14.66
C PHE A 218 -13.05 -0.78 13.71
N ASN A 219 -13.41 0.49 13.85
CA ASN A 219 -14.34 1.15 12.95
C ASN A 219 -13.76 1.32 11.55
N ASN A 220 -12.47 1.62 11.45
CA ASN A 220 -11.79 1.88 10.19
C ASN A 220 -11.27 0.60 9.50
N CYS A 221 -11.01 -0.48 10.22
CA CYS A 221 -10.41 -1.68 9.64
C CYS A 221 -11.23 -2.28 8.48
N VAL A 222 -12.54 -2.04 8.44
CA VAL A 222 -13.44 -2.52 7.38
C VAL A 222 -14.07 -1.39 6.55
N ARG A 223 -13.71 -0.13 6.81
CA ARG A 223 -14.40 1.06 6.29
C ARG A 223 -14.46 1.13 4.77
N PHE A 224 -13.35 0.87 4.09
CA PHE A 224 -13.22 1.14 2.66
C PHE A 224 -13.62 -0.01 1.74
N SER A 225 -14.07 -1.15 2.27
CA SER A 225 -14.48 -2.28 1.45
C SER A 225 -15.81 -2.88 1.88
N LYS A 226 -16.85 -2.63 1.08
CA LYS A 226 -18.18 -3.26 1.27
C LYS A 226 -18.08 -4.79 1.35
N LYS A 227 -17.18 -5.41 0.57
CA LYS A 227 -16.95 -6.85 0.57
C LYS A 227 -16.37 -7.33 1.89
N ILE A 228 -15.35 -6.67 2.39
CA ILE A 228 -14.71 -7.00 3.68
C ILE A 228 -15.72 -6.80 4.82
N LYS A 229 -16.44 -5.68 4.84
CA LYS A 229 -17.49 -5.44 5.83
C LYS A 229 -18.53 -6.56 5.85
N LYS A 230 -19.03 -6.98 4.66
CA LYS A 230 -20.00 -8.08 4.53
C LYS A 230 -19.45 -9.45 4.97
N SER A 231 -18.15 -9.65 5.05
CA SER A 231 -17.57 -10.92 5.48
C SER A 231 -17.65 -11.15 6.99
N GLY A 232 -17.89 -10.09 7.78
CA GLY A 232 -17.88 -10.15 9.24
C GLY A 232 -16.48 -10.36 9.85
N ILE A 233 -15.41 -10.13 9.09
CA ILE A 233 -14.03 -10.30 9.62
C ILE A 233 -13.71 -9.24 10.69
N GLY A 234 -14.31 -8.04 10.60
CA GLY A 234 -14.14 -6.99 11.62
C GLY A 234 -14.64 -7.43 12.98
N ASP A 235 -15.81 -8.08 13.03
CA ASP A 235 -16.39 -8.60 14.28
C ASP A 235 -15.50 -9.69 14.89
N VAL A 236 -14.90 -10.55 14.03
CA VAL A 236 -13.95 -11.56 14.47
C VAL A 236 -12.70 -10.91 15.06
N ILE A 237 -12.14 -9.89 14.40
CA ILE A 237 -10.96 -9.17 14.88
C ILE A 237 -11.25 -8.59 16.28
N LYS A 238 -12.35 -7.88 16.42
CA LYS A 238 -12.72 -7.27 17.70
C LYS A 238 -12.89 -8.33 18.79
N ARG A 239 -13.69 -9.37 18.55
CA ARG A 239 -13.89 -10.46 19.50
C ARG A 239 -12.59 -11.12 19.95
N GLU A 240 -11.68 -11.41 19.01
CA GLU A 240 -10.41 -12.05 19.34
C GLU A 240 -9.47 -11.08 20.06
N TYR A 241 -9.52 -9.78 19.76
CA TYR A 241 -8.79 -8.75 20.49
C TYR A 241 -9.27 -8.66 21.95
N ASP A 242 -10.61 -8.57 22.16
CA ASP A 242 -11.19 -8.49 23.51
C ASP A 242 -10.77 -9.68 24.40
N LYS A 243 -10.66 -10.89 23.82
CA LYS A 243 -10.12 -12.07 24.54
C LYS A 243 -8.67 -11.89 24.96
N LEU A 244 -7.83 -11.25 24.14
CA LEU A 244 -6.43 -11.00 24.51
C LEU A 244 -6.30 -10.00 25.64
N GLN A 245 -7.20 -9.00 25.70
CA GLN A 245 -7.23 -8.03 26.81
C GLN A 245 -7.64 -8.67 28.14
N CYS A 246 -8.53 -9.67 28.12
CA CYS A 246 -8.96 -10.37 29.34
C CYS A 246 -7.90 -11.34 29.87
N GLN A 247 -6.85 -11.65 29.11
CA GLN A 247 -5.77 -12.59 29.48
C GLN A 247 -4.49 -11.87 29.96
N ALA A 248 -4.41 -10.55 29.79
CA ALA A 248 -3.30 -9.69 30.17
C ALA A 248 -3.53 -9.12 31.59
#